data_2fd544c666716a534e6e336c22ff21b3
#
_entry.id   2fd544c666716a534e6e336c22ff21b3
#
_cell.length_a   1.000
_cell.length_b   1.000
_cell.length_c   1.000
_cell.angle_alpha   90.00
_cell.angle_beta   90.00
_cell.angle_gamma   90.00
#
_symmetry.space_group_name_H-M   'P 1'
#
loop_
_entity.id
_entity.type
_entity.pdbx_description
1 polymer ?
#
loop_
_entity_poly.entity_id
_entity_poly.type
_entity_poly.pdbx_seq_one_letter_code
_entity_poly.pdbx_strand_id
1 'polypeptide(L)'
;MILLIHIDEVKQGDRLSADAFNRSGVPLLKQGTILSLDDITLLMRHRLDYVDIDHSAVATSAASTAAVADLPAMPNMLRQSIEMSLQTYQSLFLESLTKGRFSADLTDRLLDPLLLDVDRKKDVVSLLLMLEEEDDHIYSHSLKVGLLSYYIAGWLGHSEEECYRISRAGYLHDIGKSRLPSILRNGKANMNPSELKEYRKHTQYGYDLIMDSLKDKVTALVALQHHERGDGSGYPQRLYKNGIHAYTRIVSVADEFINMAVVNEDGSKQGLIRILQNIYELGFSKLHEQPVQALIYHMSPNLVGKRVELDNGENGTIVLANQTDLFRPLVQIGEQFIDLAKQRQVNIRKVFI
;
A
#
# COMPACT_ATOMS: atom_id res chain seq x y z
N MET A 1 -31.87 4.79 4.86
CA MET A 1 -32.04 4.65 3.40
C MET A 1 -31.62 3.22 3.07
N ILE A 2 -32.52 2.40 2.56
CA ILE A 2 -32.21 1.00 2.20
C ILE A 2 -31.44 1.07 0.89
N LEU A 3 -30.25 0.50 0.86
CA LEU A 3 -29.39 0.43 -0.34
C LEU A 3 -29.09 -1.04 -0.63
N LEU A 4 -29.33 -1.48 -1.84
CA LEU A 4 -28.89 -2.78 -2.33
C LEU A 4 -27.41 -2.65 -2.67
N ILE A 5 -26.54 -3.30 -1.90
CA ILE A 5 -25.07 -3.21 -1.98
C ILE A 5 -24.50 -4.53 -2.47
N HIS A 6 -23.52 -4.47 -3.37
CA HIS A 6 -22.78 -5.66 -3.77
C HIS A 6 -22.00 -6.23 -2.58
N ILE A 7 -21.93 -7.56 -2.48
CA ILE A 7 -21.34 -8.24 -1.32
C ILE A 7 -19.88 -7.83 -1.04
N ASP A 8 -19.14 -7.45 -2.09
CA ASP A 8 -17.75 -6.99 -1.97
C ASP A 8 -17.64 -5.57 -1.36
N GLU A 9 -18.75 -4.83 -1.29
CA GLU A 9 -18.83 -3.49 -0.70
C GLU A 9 -19.36 -3.50 0.74
N VAL A 10 -19.82 -4.68 1.21
CA VAL A 10 -20.36 -4.88 2.56
C VAL A 10 -19.23 -4.91 3.57
N LYS A 11 -19.40 -4.16 4.67
CA LYS A 11 -18.39 -4.04 5.73
C LYS A 11 -18.85 -4.71 7.03
N GLN A 12 -17.87 -5.15 7.81
CA GLN A 12 -18.13 -5.57 9.16
C GLN A 12 -18.77 -4.43 9.96
N GLY A 13 -19.90 -4.73 10.61
CA GLY A 13 -20.70 -3.73 11.34
C GLY A 13 -21.90 -3.20 10.57
N ASP A 14 -22.00 -3.45 9.26
CA ASP A 14 -23.19 -3.14 8.48
C ASP A 14 -24.40 -3.92 9.01
N ARG A 15 -25.59 -3.33 8.92
CA ARG A 15 -26.83 -3.97 9.36
C ARG A 15 -27.67 -4.35 8.16
N LEU A 16 -28.07 -5.62 8.09
CA LEU A 16 -29.03 -6.08 7.08
C LEU A 16 -30.39 -5.39 7.23
N SER A 17 -30.89 -4.81 6.15
CA SER A 17 -32.24 -4.22 6.09
C SER A 17 -33.33 -5.20 5.66
N ALA A 18 -32.95 -6.39 5.16
CA ALA A 18 -33.83 -7.49 4.79
C ALA A 18 -33.17 -8.84 5.11
N ASP A 19 -33.99 -9.91 5.14
CA ASP A 19 -33.47 -11.28 5.29
C ASP A 19 -32.65 -11.67 4.04
N ALA A 20 -31.48 -12.27 4.26
CA ALA A 20 -30.64 -12.79 3.18
C ALA A 20 -30.89 -14.28 2.94
N PHE A 21 -31.19 -14.63 1.68
CA PHE A 21 -31.47 -16.00 1.25
C PHE A 21 -30.45 -16.48 0.24
N ASN A 22 -30.12 -17.78 0.23
CA ASN A 22 -29.35 -18.35 -0.85
C ASN A 22 -30.21 -18.52 -2.13
N ARG A 23 -29.57 -18.92 -3.24
CA ARG A 23 -30.26 -19.14 -4.52
C ARG A 23 -31.36 -20.22 -4.49
N SER A 24 -31.38 -21.05 -3.46
CA SER A 24 -32.40 -22.11 -3.26
C SER A 24 -33.52 -21.65 -2.28
N GLY A 25 -33.53 -20.37 -1.87
CA GLY A 25 -34.53 -19.81 -0.96
C GLY A 25 -34.36 -20.19 0.51
N VAL A 26 -33.20 -20.74 0.89
CA VAL A 26 -32.87 -21.05 2.29
C VAL A 26 -32.38 -19.77 2.98
N PRO A 27 -32.98 -19.35 4.13
CA PRO A 27 -32.53 -18.18 4.84
C PRO A 27 -31.13 -18.40 5.42
N LEU A 28 -30.24 -17.45 5.20
CA LEU A 28 -28.86 -17.45 5.71
C LEU A 28 -28.71 -16.55 6.93
N LEU A 29 -29.20 -15.32 6.82
CA LEU A 29 -29.15 -14.30 7.89
C LEU A 29 -30.46 -13.51 7.93
N LYS A 30 -30.84 -13.06 9.11
CA LYS A 30 -32.10 -12.32 9.31
C LYS A 30 -31.89 -10.82 9.18
N GLN A 31 -32.96 -10.12 8.81
CA GLN A 31 -33.06 -8.66 8.91
C GLN A 31 -32.63 -8.18 10.29
N GLY A 32 -31.86 -7.09 10.32
CA GLY A 32 -31.35 -6.50 11.56
C GLY A 32 -30.04 -7.12 12.07
N THR A 33 -29.52 -8.19 11.43
CA THR A 33 -28.21 -8.76 11.76
C THR A 33 -27.13 -7.72 11.49
N ILE A 34 -26.29 -7.48 12.51
CA ILE A 34 -25.04 -6.71 12.34
C ILE A 34 -23.99 -7.68 11.85
N LEU A 35 -23.49 -7.44 10.64
CA LEU A 35 -22.62 -8.37 9.94
C LEU A 35 -21.24 -8.46 10.60
N SER A 36 -20.84 -9.67 10.95
CA SER A 36 -19.48 -10.03 11.28
C SER A 36 -18.71 -10.45 10.01
N LEU A 37 -17.38 -10.60 10.09
CA LEU A 37 -16.57 -11.13 8.98
C LEU A 37 -17.00 -12.56 8.61
N ASP A 38 -17.43 -13.37 9.59
CA ASP A 38 -17.92 -14.73 9.35
C ASP A 38 -19.26 -14.72 8.61
N ASP A 39 -20.15 -13.76 8.91
CA ASP A 39 -21.42 -13.58 8.21
C ASP A 39 -21.19 -13.15 6.75
N ILE A 40 -20.29 -12.20 6.51
CA ILE A 40 -19.92 -11.77 5.15
C ILE A 40 -19.33 -12.96 4.38
N THR A 41 -18.44 -13.72 5.01
CA THR A 41 -17.86 -14.93 4.41
C THR A 41 -18.93 -15.99 4.09
N LEU A 42 -19.94 -16.15 4.97
CA LEU A 42 -21.08 -17.03 4.76
C LEU A 42 -21.89 -16.61 3.52
N LEU A 43 -22.20 -15.32 3.40
CA LEU A 43 -22.94 -14.77 2.26
C LEU A 43 -22.17 -14.97 0.94
N MET A 44 -20.86 -14.69 0.94
CA MET A 44 -19.97 -14.92 -0.21
C MET A 44 -19.89 -16.41 -0.60
N ARG A 45 -19.78 -17.30 0.37
CA ARG A 45 -19.75 -18.77 0.15
C ARG A 45 -21.02 -19.27 -0.52
N HIS A 46 -22.17 -18.68 -0.20
CA HIS A 46 -23.46 -18.99 -0.81
C HIS A 46 -23.73 -18.21 -2.11
N ARG A 47 -22.73 -17.48 -2.63
CA ARG A 47 -22.77 -16.73 -3.90
C ARG A 47 -23.93 -15.75 -3.97
N LEU A 48 -24.14 -15.00 -2.90
CA LEU A 48 -24.97 -13.79 -2.97
C LEU A 48 -24.14 -12.69 -3.61
N ASP A 49 -24.71 -12.07 -4.64
CA ASP A 49 -24.06 -10.97 -5.33
C ASP A 49 -24.42 -9.62 -4.68
N TYR A 50 -25.61 -9.53 -4.05
CA TYR A 50 -26.13 -8.31 -3.42
C TYR A 50 -26.86 -8.60 -2.13
N VAL A 51 -26.82 -7.64 -1.19
CA VAL A 51 -27.59 -7.64 0.06
C VAL A 51 -28.14 -6.24 0.35
N ASP A 52 -29.28 -6.18 1.04
CA ASP A 52 -29.89 -4.93 1.47
C ASP A 52 -29.29 -4.46 2.79
N ILE A 53 -28.65 -3.27 2.81
CA ILE A 53 -28.00 -2.68 3.98
C ILE A 53 -28.74 -1.42 4.45
N ASP A 54 -28.89 -1.28 5.76
CA ASP A 54 -29.48 -0.09 6.40
C ASP A 54 -28.39 0.85 6.90
N HIS A 55 -28.17 1.95 6.16
CA HIS A 55 -27.23 3.01 6.55
C HIS A 55 -27.76 3.99 7.63
N SER A 56 -28.95 3.75 8.19
CA SER A 56 -29.51 4.66 9.20
C SER A 56 -28.93 4.48 10.62
N ALA A 57 -28.04 3.51 10.84
CA ALA A 57 -27.55 3.12 12.16
C ALA A 57 -26.09 3.50 12.45
N VAL A 58 -25.52 4.53 11.81
CA VAL A 58 -24.23 5.10 12.22
C VAL A 58 -24.44 6.34 13.08
N ALA A 59 -25.13 6.15 14.21
CA ALA A 59 -25.08 7.10 15.33
C ALA A 59 -25.51 6.35 16.61
N THR A 60 -24.56 5.89 17.35
CA THR A 60 -24.48 5.74 18.82
C THR A 60 -23.70 4.49 19.22
N SER A 61 -22.39 4.60 19.31
CA SER A 61 -21.66 4.07 20.45
C SER A 61 -20.49 5.00 20.76
N ALA A 62 -20.84 6.09 21.45
CA ALA A 62 -19.85 6.91 22.15
C ALA A 62 -19.52 6.18 23.45
N ALA A 63 -18.41 5.45 23.49
CA ALA A 63 -17.68 5.12 24.72
C ALA A 63 -16.36 4.42 24.34
N SER A 64 -15.36 5.16 23.99
CA SER A 64 -13.93 5.00 24.26
C SER A 64 -13.13 6.02 23.43
N THR A 65 -13.39 7.30 23.67
CA THR A 65 -12.53 8.38 23.17
C THR A 65 -11.48 8.68 24.23
N ALA A 66 -10.34 8.02 24.12
CA ALA A 66 -9.11 8.54 24.68
C ALA A 66 -8.11 8.65 23.52
N ALA A 67 -7.94 9.91 23.06
CA ALA A 67 -6.81 10.41 22.27
C ALA A 67 -6.56 9.79 20.88
N VAL A 68 -7.48 10.03 19.92
CA VAL A 68 -7.10 10.25 18.54
C VAL A 68 -7.08 11.77 18.32
N ALA A 69 -5.93 12.39 18.59
CA ALA A 69 -5.75 13.80 18.32
C ALA A 69 -5.38 13.97 16.85
N ASP A 70 -6.27 14.64 16.12
CA ASP A 70 -6.07 15.47 14.91
C ASP A 70 -5.03 14.99 13.90
N LEU A 71 -5.37 13.97 13.11
CA LEU A 71 -4.91 13.91 11.72
C LEU A 71 -5.60 15.05 10.97
N PRO A 72 -4.86 15.90 10.22
CA PRO A 72 -5.51 16.85 9.34
C PRO A 72 -6.37 16.06 8.35
N ALA A 73 -7.69 16.31 8.37
CA ALA A 73 -8.62 15.67 7.47
C ALA A 73 -8.10 15.75 6.03
N MET A 74 -8.01 14.61 5.34
CA MET A 74 -7.59 14.56 3.94
C MET A 74 -8.45 15.54 3.13
N PRO A 75 -7.86 16.46 2.33
CA PRO A 75 -8.65 17.34 1.49
C PRO A 75 -9.60 16.54 0.60
N ASN A 76 -10.86 16.95 0.51
CA ASN A 76 -11.88 16.23 -0.26
C ASN A 76 -11.44 15.93 -1.72
N MET A 77 -10.71 16.84 -2.37
CA MET A 77 -10.19 16.65 -3.72
C MET A 77 -9.19 15.48 -3.78
N LEU A 78 -8.24 15.41 -2.85
CA LEU A 78 -7.26 14.32 -2.82
C LEU A 78 -7.94 12.96 -2.56
N ARG A 79 -8.93 12.91 -1.66
CA ARG A 79 -9.72 11.70 -1.43
C ARG A 79 -10.43 11.24 -2.70
N GLN A 80 -11.09 12.16 -3.42
CA GLN A 80 -11.75 11.84 -4.69
C GLN A 80 -10.76 11.34 -5.75
N SER A 81 -9.56 11.95 -5.84
CA SER A 81 -8.52 11.51 -6.77
C SER A 81 -8.01 10.11 -6.45
N ILE A 82 -7.87 9.76 -5.17
CA ILE A 82 -7.50 8.41 -4.71
C ILE A 82 -8.59 7.40 -5.04
N GLU A 83 -9.85 7.69 -4.69
CA GLU A 83 -10.99 6.81 -4.98
C GLU A 83 -11.12 6.55 -6.50
N MET A 84 -10.97 7.58 -7.32
CA MET A 84 -11.00 7.47 -8.77
C MET A 84 -9.85 6.58 -9.29
N SER A 85 -8.64 6.74 -8.76
CA SER A 85 -7.48 5.92 -9.12
C SER A 85 -7.68 4.45 -8.74
N LEU A 86 -8.24 4.18 -7.56
CA LEU A 86 -8.56 2.81 -7.11
C LEU A 86 -9.62 2.17 -8.01
N GLN A 87 -10.73 2.86 -8.32
CA GLN A 87 -11.78 2.36 -9.22
C GLN A 87 -11.23 2.08 -10.63
N THR A 88 -10.33 2.93 -11.11
CA THR A 88 -9.71 2.73 -12.43
C THR A 88 -8.81 1.49 -12.42
N TYR A 89 -8.03 1.26 -11.35
CA TYR A 89 -7.23 0.04 -11.25
C TYR A 89 -8.10 -1.22 -11.15
N GLN A 90 -9.18 -1.18 -10.38
CA GLN A 90 -10.15 -2.28 -10.34
C GLN A 90 -10.68 -2.61 -11.74
N SER A 91 -10.99 -1.59 -12.53
CA SER A 91 -11.44 -1.76 -13.93
C SER A 91 -10.38 -2.41 -14.80
N LEU A 92 -9.11 -1.95 -14.71
CA LEU A 92 -7.97 -2.56 -15.40
C LEU A 92 -7.75 -4.02 -15.00
N PHE A 93 -7.83 -4.29 -13.70
CA PHE A 93 -7.66 -5.63 -13.16
C PHE A 93 -8.77 -6.57 -13.65
N LEU A 94 -10.02 -6.11 -13.65
CA LEU A 94 -11.17 -6.86 -14.15
C LEU A 94 -11.07 -7.11 -15.66
N GLU A 95 -10.67 -6.12 -16.46
CA GLU A 95 -10.40 -6.31 -17.88
C GLU A 95 -9.30 -7.33 -18.13
N SER A 96 -8.20 -7.25 -17.37
CA SER A 96 -7.10 -8.22 -17.44
C SER A 96 -7.56 -9.64 -17.11
N LEU A 97 -8.42 -9.78 -16.10
CA LEU A 97 -8.98 -11.06 -15.66
C LEU A 97 -9.91 -11.66 -16.71
N THR A 98 -10.79 -10.84 -17.31
CA THR A 98 -11.88 -11.32 -18.17
C THR A 98 -11.50 -11.39 -19.65
N LYS A 99 -10.78 -10.38 -20.15
CA LYS A 99 -10.43 -10.22 -21.57
C LYS A 99 -9.00 -10.66 -21.89
N GLY A 100 -8.17 -10.85 -20.85
CA GLY A 100 -6.75 -11.17 -21.04
C GLY A 100 -5.89 -10.01 -21.51
N ARG A 101 -6.42 -8.80 -21.52
CA ARG A 101 -5.77 -7.52 -21.84
C ARG A 101 -6.55 -6.40 -21.17
N PHE A 102 -5.96 -5.21 -21.09
CA PHE A 102 -6.60 -4.02 -20.54
C PHE A 102 -6.43 -2.82 -21.47
N SER A 103 -7.29 -1.80 -21.31
CA SER A 103 -7.29 -0.60 -22.12
C SER A 103 -6.12 0.33 -21.79
N ALA A 104 -5.39 0.79 -22.82
CA ALA A 104 -4.35 1.81 -22.68
C ALA A 104 -4.93 3.16 -22.19
N ASP A 105 -6.10 3.54 -22.67
CA ASP A 105 -6.75 4.81 -22.31
C ASP A 105 -7.07 4.91 -20.81
N LEU A 106 -7.33 3.78 -20.16
CA LEU A 106 -7.51 3.75 -18.71
C LEU A 106 -6.22 4.00 -17.96
N THR A 107 -5.07 3.55 -18.47
CA THR A 107 -3.78 3.75 -17.80
C THR A 107 -3.32 5.21 -17.82
N ASP A 108 -3.64 5.96 -18.86
CA ASP A 108 -3.26 7.36 -19.00
C ASP A 108 -4.11 8.28 -18.09
N ARG A 109 -5.33 7.86 -17.74
CA ARG A 109 -6.22 8.59 -16.82
C ARG A 109 -5.97 8.31 -15.34
N LEU A 110 -5.17 7.30 -15.03
CA LEU A 110 -5.00 6.78 -13.68
C LEU A 110 -4.30 7.74 -12.73
N LEU A 111 -3.28 8.40 -13.21
CA LEU A 111 -2.32 9.12 -12.39
C LEU A 111 -2.50 10.62 -12.47
N ASP A 112 -3.07 11.14 -13.56
CA ASP A 112 -3.20 12.58 -13.80
C ASP A 112 -3.88 13.34 -12.64
N PRO A 113 -5.06 12.91 -12.14
CA PRO A 113 -5.71 13.63 -11.05
C PRO A 113 -4.90 13.57 -9.74
N LEU A 114 -4.30 12.41 -9.47
CA LEU A 114 -3.57 12.16 -8.24
C LEU A 114 -2.24 12.92 -8.21
N LEU A 115 -1.46 12.87 -9.30
CA LEU A 115 -0.17 13.54 -9.38
C LEU A 115 -0.28 15.06 -9.40
N LEU A 116 -1.33 15.62 -10.02
CA LEU A 116 -1.61 17.06 -9.96
C LEU A 116 -1.88 17.57 -8.53
N ASP A 117 -2.55 16.76 -7.71
CA ASP A 117 -2.83 17.09 -6.31
C ASP A 117 -1.64 16.83 -5.39
N VAL A 118 -0.83 15.83 -5.73
CA VAL A 118 0.32 15.35 -4.94
C VAL A 118 1.54 16.25 -5.08
N ASP A 119 1.83 16.78 -6.27
CA ASP A 119 2.99 17.66 -6.51
C ASP A 119 2.95 18.94 -5.65
N ARG A 120 1.78 19.29 -5.13
CA ARG A 120 1.58 20.43 -4.22
C ARG A 120 1.92 20.13 -2.75
N LYS A 121 2.07 18.83 -2.37
CA LYS A 121 2.34 18.44 -0.99
C LYS A 121 3.72 17.80 -0.88
N LYS A 122 4.64 18.50 -0.25
CA LYS A 122 6.02 18.03 -0.02
C LYS A 122 6.14 16.94 1.05
N ASP A 123 5.09 16.64 1.81
CA ASP A 123 5.10 15.66 2.91
C ASP A 123 4.57 14.29 2.43
N VAL A 124 5.46 13.51 1.81
CA VAL A 124 5.16 12.15 1.35
C VAL A 124 4.84 11.20 2.51
N VAL A 125 5.39 11.44 3.69
CA VAL A 125 5.12 10.61 4.88
C VAL A 125 3.66 10.73 5.28
N SER A 126 3.15 11.96 5.44
CA SER A 126 1.74 12.18 5.74
C SER A 126 0.82 11.60 4.66
N LEU A 127 1.21 11.71 3.39
CA LEU A 127 0.42 11.14 2.29
C LEU A 127 0.34 9.62 2.34
N LEU A 128 1.46 8.92 2.54
CA LEU A 128 1.50 7.47 2.65
C LEU A 128 0.71 6.96 3.86
N LEU A 129 0.74 7.70 4.95
CA LEU A 129 0.04 7.35 6.18
C LEU A 129 -1.47 7.64 6.08
N MET A 130 -1.88 8.69 5.34
CA MET A 130 -3.29 8.90 5.01
C MET A 130 -3.87 7.75 4.15
N LEU A 131 -3.04 7.12 3.32
CA LEU A 131 -3.41 5.95 2.53
C LEU A 131 -3.42 4.64 3.35
N GLU A 132 -2.91 4.64 4.60
CA GLU A 132 -2.95 3.46 5.47
C GLU A 132 -4.35 3.11 5.99
N GLU A 133 -5.27 4.08 6.03
CA GLU A 133 -6.65 3.87 6.51
C GLU A 133 -7.53 3.12 5.50
N GLU A 134 -7.08 2.97 4.25
CA GLU A 134 -7.79 2.22 3.23
C GLU A 134 -7.31 0.76 3.23
N ASP A 135 -8.28 -0.17 3.12
CA ASP A 135 -8.08 -1.63 3.15
C ASP A 135 -6.82 -2.09 2.41
N ASP A 136 -6.10 -3.07 3.00
CA ASP A 136 -4.90 -3.76 2.45
C ASP A 136 -5.23 -4.57 1.18
N HIS A 137 -5.84 -3.93 0.19
CA HIS A 137 -6.17 -4.54 -1.08
C HIS A 137 -5.02 -4.35 -2.06
N ILE A 138 -4.83 -5.32 -2.95
CA ILE A 138 -3.86 -5.26 -4.07
C ILE A 138 -3.91 -3.93 -4.83
N TYR A 139 -5.06 -3.27 -4.89
CA TYR A 139 -5.28 -2.00 -5.58
C TYR A 139 -4.66 -0.83 -4.81
N SER A 140 -4.88 -0.78 -3.49
CA SER A 140 -4.29 0.21 -2.59
C SER A 140 -2.77 0.06 -2.55
N HIS A 141 -2.25 -1.18 -2.45
CA HIS A 141 -0.83 -1.47 -2.53
C HIS A 141 -0.20 -0.92 -3.82
N SER A 142 -0.78 -1.24 -4.98
CA SER A 142 -0.28 -0.80 -6.28
C SER A 142 -0.29 0.73 -6.43
N LEU A 143 -1.32 1.40 -5.90
CA LEU A 143 -1.39 2.86 -5.86
C LEU A 143 -0.26 3.47 -5.03
N LYS A 144 -0.04 2.96 -3.82
CA LYS A 144 1.03 3.39 -2.91
C LYS A 144 2.41 3.20 -3.53
N VAL A 145 2.64 2.05 -4.17
CA VAL A 145 3.92 1.76 -4.87
C VAL A 145 4.15 2.71 -6.04
N GLY A 146 3.13 2.96 -6.86
CA GLY A 146 3.22 3.90 -7.97
C GLY A 146 3.54 5.32 -7.49
N LEU A 147 2.83 5.78 -6.46
CA LEU A 147 3.01 7.10 -5.88
C LEU A 147 4.40 7.29 -5.27
N LEU A 148 4.85 6.33 -4.44
CA LEU A 148 6.18 6.39 -3.84
C LEU A 148 7.28 6.32 -4.90
N SER A 149 7.08 5.56 -5.98
CA SER A 149 8.00 5.50 -7.10
C SER A 149 8.14 6.84 -7.82
N TYR A 150 7.05 7.61 -7.96
CA TYR A 150 7.09 8.97 -8.49
C TYR A 150 8.00 9.88 -7.67
N TYR A 151 7.81 9.87 -6.34
CA TYR A 151 8.63 10.68 -5.45
C TYR A 151 10.11 10.28 -5.48
N ILE A 152 10.42 8.99 -5.40
CA ILE A 152 11.80 8.52 -5.44
C ILE A 152 12.46 8.92 -6.77
N ALA A 153 11.75 8.81 -7.89
CA ALA A 153 12.24 9.23 -9.19
C ALA A 153 12.56 10.74 -9.23
N GLY A 154 11.65 11.58 -8.71
CA GLY A 154 11.88 13.03 -8.59
C GLY A 154 13.06 13.36 -7.70
N TRP A 155 13.24 12.69 -6.58
CA TRP A 155 14.39 12.86 -5.68
C TRP A 155 15.71 12.44 -6.31
N LEU A 156 15.67 11.53 -7.28
CA LEU A 156 16.83 11.12 -8.08
C LEU A 156 17.12 12.06 -9.25
N GLY A 157 16.29 13.09 -9.46
CA GLY A 157 16.48 14.09 -10.51
C GLY A 157 15.98 13.68 -11.90
N HIS A 158 15.10 12.68 -11.97
CA HIS A 158 14.44 12.34 -13.24
C HIS A 158 13.52 13.48 -13.71
N SER A 159 13.31 13.60 -15.02
CA SER A 159 12.35 14.54 -15.59
C SER A 159 10.92 14.18 -15.15
N GLU A 160 10.01 15.15 -15.18
CA GLU A 160 8.60 14.94 -14.83
C GLU A 160 7.97 13.81 -15.66
N GLU A 161 8.26 13.77 -16.96
CA GLU A 161 7.83 12.70 -17.86
C GLU A 161 8.35 11.32 -17.43
N GLU A 162 9.62 11.22 -17.03
CA GLU A 162 10.19 9.97 -16.53
C GLU A 162 9.60 9.59 -15.18
N CYS A 163 9.38 10.55 -14.27
CA CYS A 163 8.71 10.32 -12.99
C CYS A 163 7.31 9.72 -13.21
N TYR A 164 6.55 10.28 -14.15
CA TYR A 164 5.25 9.76 -14.55
C TYR A 164 5.33 8.32 -15.08
N ARG A 165 6.28 8.04 -15.98
CA ARG A 165 6.48 6.69 -16.55
C ARG A 165 6.90 5.67 -15.48
N ILE A 166 7.74 6.06 -14.54
CA ILE A 166 8.17 5.22 -13.42
C ILE A 166 7.00 4.95 -12.46
N SER A 167 6.21 5.98 -12.15
CA SER A 167 4.99 5.87 -11.35
C SER A 167 3.99 4.89 -11.98
N ARG A 168 3.72 5.04 -13.28
CA ARG A 168 2.84 4.14 -14.04
C ARG A 168 3.33 2.69 -14.00
N ALA A 169 4.64 2.50 -14.14
CA ALA A 169 5.23 1.17 -14.05
C ALA A 169 5.10 0.58 -12.63
N GLY A 170 5.29 1.38 -11.58
CA GLY A 170 5.05 0.99 -10.20
C GLY A 170 3.59 0.64 -9.94
N TYR A 171 2.66 1.39 -10.52
CA TYR A 171 1.23 1.12 -10.39
C TYR A 171 0.81 -0.19 -11.07
N LEU A 172 1.44 -0.55 -12.19
CA LEU A 172 1.12 -1.75 -12.95
C LEU A 172 1.99 -2.97 -12.60
N HIS A 173 2.94 -2.85 -11.67
CA HIS A 173 3.92 -3.92 -11.39
C HIS A 173 3.27 -5.27 -11.06
N ASP A 174 2.15 -5.22 -10.37
CA ASP A 174 1.42 -6.38 -9.85
C ASP A 174 0.17 -6.76 -10.67
N ILE A 175 -0.08 -6.14 -11.84
CA ILE A 175 -1.28 -6.41 -12.67
C ILE A 175 -1.39 -7.90 -13.05
N GLY A 176 -0.27 -8.60 -13.14
CA GLY A 176 -0.22 -10.04 -13.43
C GLY A 176 -0.87 -10.93 -12.39
N LYS A 177 -1.09 -10.43 -11.16
CA LYS A 177 -1.87 -11.14 -10.13
C LYS A 177 -3.31 -11.41 -10.59
N SER A 178 -3.85 -10.63 -11.54
CA SER A 178 -5.14 -10.90 -12.17
C SER A 178 -5.24 -12.27 -12.81
N ARG A 179 -4.11 -12.85 -13.25
CA ARG A 179 -4.04 -14.18 -13.87
C ARG A 179 -3.86 -15.32 -12.88
N LEU A 180 -3.60 -15.03 -11.62
CA LEU A 180 -3.48 -16.05 -10.59
C LEU A 180 -4.84 -16.59 -10.18
N PRO A 181 -4.90 -17.84 -9.69
CA PRO A 181 -6.05 -18.35 -8.96
C PRO A 181 -6.44 -17.40 -7.82
N SER A 182 -7.73 -17.18 -7.60
CA SER A 182 -8.24 -16.20 -6.62
C SER A 182 -7.64 -16.37 -5.22
N ILE A 183 -7.44 -17.60 -4.78
CA ILE A 183 -6.86 -17.94 -3.47
C ILE A 183 -5.39 -17.47 -3.29
N LEU A 184 -4.69 -17.20 -4.40
CA LEU A 184 -3.28 -16.77 -4.38
C LEU A 184 -3.10 -15.27 -4.65
N ARG A 185 -4.13 -14.55 -5.09
CA ARG A 185 -4.00 -13.15 -5.55
C ARG A 185 -3.48 -12.19 -4.48
N ASN A 186 -4.00 -12.31 -3.28
CA ASN A 186 -3.61 -11.44 -2.16
C ASN A 186 -2.34 -11.92 -1.43
N GLY A 187 -1.72 -13.00 -1.92
CA GLY A 187 -0.67 -13.65 -1.17
C GLY A 187 -1.21 -14.37 0.06
N LYS A 188 -0.40 -15.18 0.67
CA LYS A 188 -0.61 -15.74 2.01
C LYS A 188 0.74 -16.09 2.63
N ALA A 189 0.86 -15.92 3.94
CA ALA A 189 2.12 -16.11 4.65
C ALA A 189 2.68 -17.53 4.55
N ASN A 190 1.78 -18.55 4.46
CA ASN A 190 2.14 -19.96 4.50
C ASN A 190 1.84 -20.67 3.17
N MET A 191 2.42 -20.19 2.06
CA MET A 191 2.33 -20.90 0.78
C MET A 191 3.20 -22.14 0.79
N ASN A 192 2.64 -23.29 0.34
CA ASN A 192 3.45 -24.46 0.05
C ASN A 192 4.32 -24.22 -1.20
N PRO A 193 5.35 -25.08 -1.46
CA PRO A 193 6.26 -24.86 -2.59
C PRO A 193 5.59 -24.77 -3.97
N SER A 194 4.48 -25.48 -4.18
CA SER A 194 3.73 -25.46 -5.45
C SER A 194 2.97 -24.13 -5.58
N GLU A 195 2.31 -23.67 -4.52
CA GLU A 195 1.61 -22.39 -4.47
C GLU A 195 2.58 -21.22 -4.65
N LEU A 196 3.74 -21.28 -4.01
CA LEU A 196 4.78 -20.25 -4.17
C LEU A 196 5.30 -20.21 -5.61
N LYS A 197 5.50 -21.36 -6.24
CA LYS A 197 5.88 -21.42 -7.65
C LYS A 197 4.82 -20.83 -8.57
N GLU A 198 3.54 -21.09 -8.30
CA GLU A 198 2.43 -20.51 -9.05
C GLU A 198 2.32 -19.01 -8.81
N TYR A 199 2.39 -18.58 -7.54
CA TYR A 199 2.35 -17.16 -7.17
C TYR A 199 3.42 -16.34 -7.90
N ARG A 200 4.66 -16.84 -7.96
CA ARG A 200 5.77 -16.15 -8.64
C ARG A 200 5.55 -15.90 -10.13
N LYS A 201 4.61 -16.61 -10.76
CA LYS A 201 4.30 -16.41 -12.19
C LYS A 201 3.61 -15.06 -12.46
N HIS A 202 3.08 -14.36 -11.43
CA HIS A 202 2.47 -13.05 -11.65
C HIS A 202 3.42 -12.08 -12.35
N THR A 203 4.74 -12.20 -12.11
CA THR A 203 5.74 -11.35 -12.77
C THR A 203 5.76 -11.55 -14.27
N GLN A 204 5.75 -12.81 -14.74
CA GLN A 204 5.68 -13.14 -16.16
C GLN A 204 4.32 -12.76 -16.75
N TYR A 205 3.23 -13.07 -16.05
CA TYR A 205 1.88 -12.69 -16.47
C TYR A 205 1.73 -11.17 -16.60
N GLY A 206 2.34 -10.39 -15.69
CA GLY A 206 2.36 -8.94 -15.76
C GLY A 206 3.11 -8.44 -16.99
N TYR A 207 4.29 -9.01 -17.25
CA TYR A 207 5.05 -8.71 -18.46
C TYR A 207 4.23 -8.93 -19.73
N ASP A 208 3.62 -10.11 -19.87
CA ASP A 208 2.85 -10.49 -21.05
C ASP A 208 1.62 -9.59 -21.22
N LEU A 209 0.86 -9.34 -20.14
CA LEU A 209 -0.30 -8.45 -20.15
C LEU A 209 0.05 -7.02 -20.58
N ILE A 210 1.14 -6.46 -20.07
CA ILE A 210 1.58 -5.10 -20.40
C ILE A 210 2.06 -5.05 -21.84
N MET A 211 2.83 -6.04 -22.29
CA MET A 211 3.26 -6.12 -23.69
C MET A 211 2.09 -6.22 -24.66
N ASP A 212 1.06 -7.01 -24.31
CA ASP A 212 -0.13 -7.16 -25.15
C ASP A 212 -1.02 -5.93 -25.18
N SER A 213 -1.14 -5.23 -24.04
CA SER A 213 -2.04 -4.09 -23.87
C SER A 213 -1.42 -2.75 -24.27
N LEU A 214 -0.18 -2.48 -23.85
CA LEU A 214 0.47 -1.17 -23.98
C LEU A 214 1.61 -1.15 -25.00
N LYS A 215 2.19 -2.30 -25.35
CA LYS A 215 3.44 -2.41 -26.13
C LYS A 215 4.62 -1.66 -25.47
N ASP A 216 4.54 -1.40 -24.18
CA ASP A 216 5.56 -0.70 -23.39
C ASP A 216 6.51 -1.70 -22.73
N LYS A 217 7.64 -1.94 -23.38
CA LYS A 217 8.66 -2.88 -22.91
C LYS A 217 9.26 -2.48 -21.56
N VAL A 218 9.39 -1.20 -21.27
CA VAL A 218 10.01 -0.72 -20.02
C VAL A 218 9.07 -1.01 -18.84
N THR A 219 7.80 -0.65 -18.95
CA THR A 219 6.77 -0.98 -17.94
C THR A 219 6.65 -2.50 -17.77
N ALA A 220 6.68 -3.27 -18.87
CA ALA A 220 6.65 -4.74 -18.80
C ALA A 220 7.87 -5.31 -18.06
N LEU A 221 9.08 -4.78 -18.30
CA LEU A 221 10.27 -5.20 -17.56
C LEU A 221 10.17 -4.90 -16.06
N VAL A 222 9.55 -3.80 -15.66
CA VAL A 222 9.30 -3.53 -14.24
C VAL A 222 8.41 -4.62 -13.63
N ALA A 223 7.31 -4.96 -14.28
CA ALA A 223 6.44 -6.05 -13.81
C ALA A 223 7.16 -7.40 -13.73
N LEU A 224 8.07 -7.68 -14.68
CA LEU A 224 8.86 -8.93 -14.68
C LEU A 224 9.89 -8.96 -13.54
N GLN A 225 10.55 -7.83 -13.26
CA GLN A 225 11.79 -7.78 -12.49
C GLN A 225 11.65 -7.21 -11.07
N HIS A 226 10.47 -6.70 -10.63
CA HIS A 226 10.33 -6.00 -9.35
C HIS A 226 10.69 -6.87 -8.12
N HIS A 227 10.64 -8.19 -8.26
CA HIS A 227 11.11 -9.12 -7.25
C HIS A 227 12.55 -9.61 -7.45
N GLU A 228 13.27 -9.08 -8.43
CA GLU A 228 14.72 -9.34 -8.53
C GLU A 228 15.45 -8.64 -7.38
N ARG A 229 16.55 -9.22 -6.96
CA ARG A 229 17.40 -8.70 -5.90
C ARG A 229 18.83 -8.64 -6.40
N GLY A 230 19.52 -7.54 -6.10
CA GLY A 230 20.86 -7.27 -6.63
C GLY A 230 21.95 -8.31 -6.34
N ASP A 231 21.71 -9.18 -5.35
CA ASP A 231 22.56 -10.34 -5.01
C ASP A 231 22.20 -11.62 -5.78
N GLY A 232 21.23 -11.57 -6.70
CA GLY A 232 20.76 -12.73 -7.46
C GLY A 232 19.83 -13.68 -6.68
N SER A 233 19.41 -13.32 -5.46
CA SER A 233 18.47 -14.14 -4.66
C SER A 233 17.01 -13.98 -5.08
N GLY A 234 16.70 -13.00 -5.96
CA GLY A 234 15.38 -12.68 -6.45
C GLY A 234 14.81 -13.66 -7.48
N TYR A 235 13.72 -13.27 -8.12
CA TYR A 235 13.07 -14.04 -9.17
C TYR A 235 12.39 -13.10 -10.18
N PRO A 236 12.05 -13.56 -11.40
CA PRO A 236 12.12 -14.94 -11.91
C PRO A 236 13.48 -15.31 -12.55
N GLN A 237 14.31 -14.31 -12.92
CA GLN A 237 15.52 -14.51 -13.72
C GLN A 237 16.80 -14.57 -12.87
N ARG A 238 16.72 -14.25 -11.58
CA ARG A 238 17.85 -14.20 -10.64
C ARG A 238 18.96 -13.26 -11.11
N LEU A 239 18.55 -12.05 -11.47
CA LEU A 239 19.45 -11.03 -12.01
C LEU A 239 20.32 -10.42 -10.90
N TYR A 240 21.56 -10.10 -11.26
CA TYR A 240 22.43 -9.27 -10.43
C TYR A 240 22.20 -7.78 -10.70
N LYS A 241 22.73 -6.90 -9.83
CA LYS A 241 22.50 -5.43 -9.84
C LYS A 241 22.44 -4.82 -11.25
N ASN A 242 23.42 -5.14 -12.12
CA ASN A 242 23.52 -4.54 -13.43
C ASN A 242 22.49 -5.07 -14.45
N GLY A 243 21.90 -6.24 -14.19
CA GLY A 243 20.86 -6.84 -15.04
C GLY A 243 19.46 -6.28 -14.79
N ILE A 244 19.25 -5.62 -13.64
CA ILE A 244 17.95 -5.07 -13.25
C ILE A 244 17.76 -3.70 -13.90
N HIS A 245 16.63 -3.49 -14.59
CA HIS A 245 16.33 -2.24 -15.29
C HIS A 245 16.28 -1.04 -14.31
N ALA A 246 16.70 0.14 -14.75
CA ALA A 246 16.79 1.33 -13.87
C ALA A 246 15.46 1.67 -13.19
N TYR A 247 14.34 1.65 -13.91
CA TYR A 247 13.01 1.90 -13.32
C TYR A 247 12.62 0.83 -12.30
N THR A 248 12.95 -0.43 -12.57
CA THR A 248 12.71 -1.53 -11.62
C THR A 248 13.45 -1.31 -10.30
N ARG A 249 14.67 -0.75 -10.34
CA ARG A 249 15.44 -0.46 -9.13
C ARG A 249 14.71 0.51 -8.20
N ILE A 250 13.99 1.49 -8.78
CA ILE A 250 13.17 2.46 -8.04
C ILE A 250 11.92 1.77 -7.50
N VAL A 251 11.18 1.09 -8.37
CA VAL A 251 9.91 0.44 -8.02
C VAL A 251 10.12 -0.65 -6.96
N SER A 252 11.21 -1.43 -7.03
CA SER A 252 11.51 -2.46 -6.03
C SER A 252 11.75 -1.88 -4.63
N VAL A 253 12.31 -0.68 -4.52
CA VAL A 253 12.48 0.00 -3.22
C VAL A 253 11.14 0.48 -2.69
N ALA A 254 10.29 1.05 -3.56
CA ALA A 254 8.95 1.47 -3.20
C ALA A 254 8.08 0.27 -2.76
N ASP A 255 8.09 -0.81 -3.53
CA ASP A 255 7.35 -2.04 -3.23
C ASP A 255 7.76 -2.65 -1.88
N GLU A 256 9.07 -2.80 -1.65
CA GLU A 256 9.59 -3.34 -0.40
C GLU A 256 9.21 -2.47 0.81
N PHE A 257 9.29 -1.14 0.67
CA PHE A 257 8.88 -0.20 1.72
C PHE A 257 7.39 -0.34 2.05
N ILE A 258 6.52 -0.36 1.03
CA ILE A 258 5.07 -0.49 1.23
C ILE A 258 4.73 -1.87 1.82
N ASN A 259 5.38 -2.95 1.38
CA ASN A 259 5.19 -4.28 1.95
C ASN A 259 5.55 -4.35 3.44
N MET A 260 6.61 -3.64 3.88
CA MET A 260 6.97 -3.57 5.30
C MET A 260 6.02 -2.70 6.14
N ALA A 261 5.27 -1.79 5.50
CA ALA A 261 4.31 -0.93 6.18
C ALA A 261 2.95 -1.60 6.43
N VAL A 262 2.70 -2.76 5.82
CA VAL A 262 1.48 -3.56 6.02
C VAL A 262 1.40 -4.09 7.45
N VAL A 263 0.18 -4.19 7.97
CA VAL A 263 -0.10 -4.80 9.28
C VAL A 263 0.27 -6.27 9.25
N ASN A 264 1.04 -6.73 10.24
CA ASN A 264 1.37 -8.15 10.39
C ASN A 264 0.11 -8.96 10.74
N GLU A 265 0.16 -10.29 10.56
CA GLU A 265 -0.94 -11.22 10.91
C GLU A 265 -1.37 -11.14 12.39
N ASP A 266 -0.47 -10.73 13.29
CA ASP A 266 -0.72 -10.52 14.71
C ASP A 266 -1.36 -9.14 15.03
N GLY A 267 -1.68 -8.35 14.00
CA GLY A 267 -2.21 -6.99 14.14
C GLY A 267 -1.17 -5.92 14.49
N SER A 268 0.11 -6.27 14.58
CA SER A 268 1.19 -5.31 14.83
C SER A 268 1.64 -4.61 13.57
N LYS A 269 1.93 -3.30 13.67
CA LYS A 269 2.58 -2.51 12.60
C LYS A 269 4.02 -2.25 12.98
N GLN A 270 4.93 -2.39 12.02
CA GLN A 270 6.30 -1.94 12.22
C GLN A 270 6.34 -0.40 12.28
N GLY A 271 7.09 0.14 13.23
CA GLY A 271 7.30 1.59 13.28
C GLY A 271 8.09 2.10 12.06
N LEU A 272 7.71 3.27 11.54
CA LEU A 272 8.30 3.86 10.32
C LEU A 272 9.84 3.89 10.35
N ILE A 273 10.45 4.26 11.48
CA ILE A 273 11.92 4.30 11.63
C ILE A 273 12.51 2.91 11.45
N ARG A 274 11.85 1.87 11.97
CA ARG A 274 12.31 0.48 11.82
C ARG A 274 12.23 0.02 10.37
N ILE A 275 11.18 0.41 9.66
CA ILE A 275 11.04 0.14 8.21
C ILE A 275 12.19 0.80 7.45
N LEU A 276 12.46 2.08 7.71
CA LEU A 276 13.57 2.79 7.06
C LEU A 276 14.94 2.16 7.36
N GLN A 277 15.16 1.68 8.58
CA GLN A 277 16.37 0.92 8.93
C GLN A 277 16.50 -0.38 8.12
N ASN A 278 15.43 -1.16 8.03
CA ASN A 278 15.42 -2.40 7.26
C ASN A 278 15.68 -2.13 5.77
N ILE A 279 15.06 -1.11 5.19
CA ILE A 279 15.31 -0.71 3.80
C ILE A 279 16.78 -0.28 3.60
N TYR A 280 17.35 0.46 4.55
CA TYR A 280 18.76 0.86 4.51
C TYR A 280 19.68 -0.36 4.48
N GLU A 281 19.44 -1.34 5.36
CA GLU A 281 20.21 -2.59 5.40
C GLU A 281 20.10 -3.38 4.08
N LEU A 282 18.92 -3.45 3.48
CA LEU A 282 18.72 -4.09 2.18
C LEU A 282 19.45 -3.39 1.04
N GLY A 283 19.71 -2.08 1.15
CA GLY A 283 20.46 -1.28 0.19
C GLY A 283 21.91 -1.74 -0.01
N PHE A 284 22.51 -2.44 0.96
CA PHE A 284 23.89 -2.95 0.84
C PHE A 284 24.02 -4.17 -0.07
N SER A 285 22.96 -4.96 -0.23
CA SER A 285 23.04 -6.23 -0.97
C SER A 285 21.89 -6.47 -1.96
N LYS A 286 20.64 -6.31 -1.51
CA LYS A 286 19.44 -6.75 -2.24
C LYS A 286 18.80 -5.66 -3.07
N LEU A 287 18.71 -4.45 -2.53
CA LEU A 287 18.16 -3.29 -3.22
C LEU A 287 19.26 -2.43 -3.82
N HIS A 288 18.88 -1.49 -4.68
CA HIS A 288 19.84 -0.54 -5.24
C HIS A 288 20.06 0.64 -4.27
N GLU A 289 21.32 0.97 -4.07
CA GLU A 289 21.75 1.99 -3.09
C GLU A 289 21.15 3.37 -3.37
N GLN A 290 21.18 3.86 -4.62
CA GLN A 290 20.74 5.20 -4.97
C GLN A 290 19.24 5.44 -4.63
N PRO A 291 18.27 4.61 -5.04
CA PRO A 291 16.88 4.77 -4.64
C PRO A 291 16.66 4.63 -3.12
N VAL A 292 17.40 3.75 -2.46
CA VAL A 292 17.33 3.59 -0.99
C VAL A 292 17.82 4.85 -0.29
N GLN A 293 18.96 5.40 -0.69
CA GLN A 293 19.49 6.65 -0.12
C GLN A 293 18.55 7.83 -0.37
N ALA A 294 18.00 7.96 -1.58
CA ALA A 294 17.02 9.00 -1.90
C ALA A 294 15.79 8.91 -0.99
N LEU A 295 15.22 7.70 -0.82
CA LEU A 295 14.08 7.48 0.07
C LEU A 295 14.38 7.91 1.50
N ILE A 296 15.48 7.42 2.08
CA ILE A 296 15.83 7.71 3.47
C ILE A 296 16.12 9.19 3.69
N TYR A 297 16.91 9.77 2.80
CA TYR A 297 17.31 11.19 2.89
C TYR A 297 16.10 12.13 2.85
N HIS A 298 15.14 11.85 1.99
CA HIS A 298 13.96 12.70 1.85
C HIS A 298 12.82 12.40 2.85
N MET A 299 12.74 11.17 3.38
CA MET A 299 11.76 10.87 4.42
C MET A 299 12.19 11.32 5.81
N SER A 300 13.48 11.29 6.14
CA SER A 300 13.97 11.65 7.48
C SER A 300 13.62 13.08 7.93
N PRO A 301 13.71 14.14 7.11
CA PRO A 301 13.30 15.48 7.50
C PRO A 301 11.79 15.59 7.80
N ASN A 302 10.95 14.81 7.12
CA ASN A 302 9.50 14.79 7.32
C ASN A 302 9.09 14.19 8.69
N LEU A 303 10.03 13.58 9.40
CA LEU A 303 9.83 13.12 10.78
C LEU A 303 9.90 14.25 11.80
N VAL A 304 10.55 15.37 11.48
CA VAL A 304 10.64 16.53 12.37
C VAL A 304 9.24 17.13 12.60
N GLY A 305 8.91 17.38 13.86
CA GLY A 305 7.58 17.83 14.28
C GLY A 305 6.60 16.69 14.57
N LYS A 306 6.89 15.44 14.19
CA LYS A 306 6.03 14.31 14.50
C LYS A 306 6.16 13.87 15.95
N ARG A 307 5.01 13.51 16.56
CA ARG A 307 5.01 12.91 17.90
C ARG A 307 5.49 11.47 17.84
N VAL A 308 6.18 11.05 18.89
CA VAL A 308 6.72 9.69 18.99
C VAL A 308 6.46 9.09 20.35
N GLU A 309 6.31 7.78 20.40
CA GLU A 309 6.37 6.96 21.62
C GLU A 309 7.71 6.24 21.64
N LEU A 310 8.43 6.34 22.75
CA LEU A 310 9.67 5.63 22.97
C LEU A 310 9.41 4.23 23.56
N ASP A 311 10.40 3.36 23.49
CA ASP A 311 10.31 1.98 24.01
C ASP A 311 10.19 1.92 25.55
N ASN A 312 10.56 2.98 26.25
CA ASN A 312 10.34 3.17 27.70
C ASN A 312 8.93 3.68 28.04
N GLY A 313 8.06 3.91 27.05
CA GLY A 313 6.69 4.40 27.21
C GLY A 313 6.54 5.93 27.27
N GLU A 314 7.62 6.69 27.20
CA GLU A 314 7.55 8.16 27.16
C GLU A 314 7.11 8.65 25.78
N ASN A 315 6.34 9.75 25.77
CA ASN A 315 5.88 10.42 24.55
C ASN A 315 6.67 11.72 24.35
N GLY A 316 7.14 11.93 23.14
CA GLY A 316 7.90 13.14 22.78
C GLY A 316 7.59 13.61 21.36
N THR A 317 8.33 14.62 20.92
CA THR A 317 8.28 15.17 19.56
C THR A 317 9.68 15.18 18.97
N ILE A 318 9.84 14.72 17.73
CA ILE A 318 11.11 14.84 17.00
C ILE A 318 11.32 16.31 16.67
N VAL A 319 12.41 16.90 17.18
CA VAL A 319 12.72 18.31 16.98
C VAL A 319 13.87 18.54 16.00
N LEU A 320 14.72 17.54 15.79
CA LEU A 320 15.83 17.63 14.86
C LEU A 320 16.19 16.24 14.30
N ALA A 321 16.32 16.13 12.98
CA ALA A 321 16.89 14.95 12.33
C ALA A 321 18.42 14.96 12.50
N ASN A 322 19.00 13.81 12.85
CA ASN A 322 20.44 13.69 12.97
C ASN A 322 21.05 13.34 11.59
N GLN A 323 21.96 14.20 11.11
CA GLN A 323 22.57 14.00 9.78
C GLN A 323 23.59 12.84 9.74
N THR A 324 24.17 12.46 10.87
CA THR A 324 25.15 11.39 10.96
C THR A 324 24.56 10.05 11.38
N ASP A 325 23.39 10.07 12.04
CA ASP A 325 22.64 8.87 12.42
C ASP A 325 21.14 9.13 12.17
N LEU A 326 20.74 8.96 10.91
CA LEU A 326 19.41 9.32 10.37
C LEU A 326 18.24 8.69 11.14
N PHE A 327 18.47 7.58 11.81
CA PHE A 327 17.45 6.84 12.54
C PHE A 327 17.41 7.17 14.04
N ARG A 328 18.26 8.10 14.50
CA ARG A 328 18.38 8.52 15.90
C ARG A 328 18.27 10.03 16.06
N PRO A 329 17.07 10.56 15.91
CA PRO A 329 16.83 12.00 15.99
C PRO A 329 16.95 12.53 17.44
N LEU A 330 16.93 13.86 17.56
CA LEU A 330 16.72 14.54 18.83
C LEU A 330 15.22 14.60 19.12
N VAL A 331 14.81 14.10 20.29
CA VAL A 331 13.42 14.07 20.74
C VAL A 331 13.24 14.98 21.95
N GLN A 332 12.19 15.81 21.92
CA GLN A 332 11.78 16.61 23.08
C GLN A 332 10.69 15.89 23.86
N ILE A 333 10.87 15.73 25.17
CA ILE A 333 9.91 15.16 26.12
C ILE A 333 9.67 16.22 27.21
N GLY A 334 8.51 16.88 27.17
CA GLY A 334 8.26 18.03 28.05
C GLY A 334 9.27 19.13 27.83
N GLU A 335 10.05 19.47 28.88
CA GLU A 335 11.12 20.48 28.81
C GLU A 335 12.51 19.88 28.52
N GLN A 336 12.61 18.55 28.43
CA GLN A 336 13.89 17.87 28.24
C GLN A 336 14.11 17.48 26.77
N PHE A 337 15.39 17.46 26.37
CA PHE A 337 15.82 17.01 25.04
C PHE A 337 16.65 15.75 25.18
N ILE A 338 16.24 14.68 24.50
CA ILE A 338 16.91 13.39 24.46
C ILE A 338 17.54 13.19 23.08
N ASP A 339 18.87 13.16 23.05
CA ASP A 339 19.64 12.82 21.85
C ASP A 339 19.75 11.29 21.74
N LEU A 340 18.91 10.69 20.87
CA LEU A 340 18.89 9.23 20.72
C LEU A 340 20.21 8.67 20.15
N ALA A 341 21.02 9.49 19.49
CA ALA A 341 22.33 9.04 19.01
C ALA A 341 23.32 8.83 20.17
N LYS A 342 23.16 9.57 21.27
CA LYS A 342 23.95 9.41 22.50
C LYS A 342 23.34 8.39 23.46
N GLN A 343 22.02 8.31 23.53
CA GLN A 343 21.27 7.38 24.39
C GLN A 343 20.82 6.15 23.61
N ARG A 344 21.76 5.29 23.24
CA ARG A 344 21.53 4.15 22.34
C ARG A 344 20.59 3.07 22.89
N GLN A 345 20.32 3.06 24.20
CA GLN A 345 19.38 2.15 24.85
C GLN A 345 17.91 2.53 24.65
N VAL A 346 17.63 3.78 24.24
CA VAL A 346 16.27 4.27 23.99
C VAL A 346 16.00 4.27 22.49
N ASN A 347 14.84 3.76 22.07
CA ASN A 347 14.44 3.70 20.67
C ASN A 347 13.04 4.27 20.48
N ILE A 348 12.74 4.74 19.28
CA ILE A 348 11.39 5.12 18.89
C ILE A 348 10.62 3.84 18.56
N ARG A 349 9.53 3.62 19.31
CA ARG A 349 8.61 2.51 19.11
C ARG A 349 7.58 2.81 18.05
N LYS A 350 7.02 4.04 18.11
CA LYS A 350 5.95 4.48 17.21
C LYS A 350 6.11 5.94 16.84
N VAL A 351 5.79 6.28 15.61
CA VAL A 351 5.66 7.66 15.12
C VAL A 351 4.18 7.94 14.93
N PHE A 352 3.70 9.03 15.52
CA PHE A 352 2.32 9.55 15.30
C PHE A 352 2.37 10.70 14.30
N ILE A 353 1.32 10.84 13.56
CA ILE A 353 1.19 11.86 12.53
C ILE A 353 0.37 13.02 13.06
#